data_fa2bafaa67253807e8b0389b0f319bbc
#
_entry.id   fa2bafaa67253807e8b0389b0f319bbc
#
_cell.length_a   1.000
_cell.length_b   1.000
_cell.length_c   1.000
_cell.angle_alpha   90.00
_cell.angle_beta   90.00
_cell.angle_gamma   90.00
#
_symmetry.space_group_name_H-M   'P 1'
#
loop_
_entity.id
_entity.type
_entity.pdbx_description
1 polymer ?
#
loop_
_entity_poly.entity_id
_entity_poly.type
_entity_poly.pdbx_seq_one_letter_code
_entity_poly.pdbx_strand_id
1 'polypeptide(L)'
;MASKVEICSFLMGSNKTNKIIEWMSVNRDERFIYVIPNLSELEDTEYGKSRILSIGFETPDVEKHGTKREDLYHKLCRGVNIACTHSLYRSVERRHLDKIKELGYIVVIDEEVNLIDSYHSASTADLLSLLNDGKVKVSEEDGLVTWCADEFHTKQYQNKEHKHHKFYKHIVNEYIYSSRCTTVERKGETVYTNVFMTSQLTKDLISCAKRIIIITYLFQGSILESFLKLKGFEIERFEDIGIVEQSLESVVSRITLLPYDKKMKGKRLSATWWKDASKEDVQSVTNFIRRTCVKTKFSADEVMWTCSSKRVKGVAIKNVVNYVNPSSYTRDSKGETLWISCSMRATNKYQHKKLAIHCYDRYPHVSISTYLQDYKVKVNQDRFAIAEFLQWLFRSNIRTPNGTVTVAIASERMHKLMTSWMNGEIKDEF
;
A
#
# COMPACT_ATOMS: atom_id res chain seq x y z
N MET A 1 -14.68 10.72 19.76
CA MET A 1 -13.77 9.76 19.15
C MET A 1 -14.40 9.28 17.87
N ALA A 2 -13.70 9.30 16.77
CA ALA A 2 -14.23 8.76 15.52
C ALA A 2 -14.41 7.25 15.69
N SER A 3 -15.66 6.80 15.78
CA SER A 3 -16.03 5.40 15.58
C SER A 3 -16.28 5.09 14.11
N LYS A 4 -16.31 6.14 13.30
CA LYS A 4 -16.62 6.14 11.88
C LYS A 4 -15.42 6.57 11.05
N VAL A 5 -15.25 5.94 9.89
CA VAL A 5 -14.26 6.29 8.87
C VAL A 5 -15.01 6.63 7.59
N GLU A 6 -14.74 7.80 7.07
CA GLU A 6 -15.39 8.32 5.86
C GLU A 6 -14.52 8.01 4.64
N ILE A 7 -15.10 7.41 3.62
CA ILE A 7 -14.38 6.95 2.42
C ILE A 7 -14.80 7.78 1.21
N CYS A 8 -13.82 8.46 0.63
CA CYS A 8 -13.94 9.16 -0.63
C CYS A 8 -13.44 8.25 -1.77
N SER A 9 -14.29 7.29 -2.18
CA SER A 9 -13.96 6.33 -3.24
C SER A 9 -14.59 6.76 -4.56
N PHE A 10 -13.77 7.27 -5.47
CA PHE A 10 -14.15 7.65 -6.83
C PHE A 10 -13.12 7.16 -7.82
N LEU A 11 -13.52 7.03 -9.09
CA LEU A 11 -12.64 6.61 -10.17
C LEU A 11 -11.35 7.47 -10.20
N MET A 12 -10.26 6.83 -10.55
CA MET A 12 -8.98 7.55 -10.71
C MET A 12 -9.08 8.60 -11.82
N GLY A 13 -8.46 9.77 -11.59
CA GLY A 13 -8.58 10.90 -12.51
C GLY A 13 -9.78 11.81 -12.25
N SER A 14 -10.68 11.49 -11.31
CA SER A 14 -11.85 12.32 -10.92
C SER A 14 -11.48 13.58 -10.11
N ASN A 15 -10.24 14.03 -10.15
CA ASN A 15 -9.78 15.24 -9.48
C ASN A 15 -10.00 15.30 -7.95
N LYS A 16 -10.09 14.12 -7.30
CA LYS A 16 -10.36 13.97 -5.86
C LYS A 16 -9.45 14.85 -4.98
N THR A 17 -8.15 14.75 -5.20
CA THR A 17 -7.14 15.50 -4.43
C THR A 17 -7.37 17.01 -4.47
N ASN A 18 -7.70 17.59 -5.65
CA ASN A 18 -8.01 19.00 -5.74
C ASN A 18 -9.30 19.36 -5.00
N LYS A 19 -10.34 18.55 -5.17
CA LYS A 19 -11.63 18.79 -4.52
C LYS A 19 -11.54 18.73 -3.00
N ILE A 20 -10.77 17.79 -2.45
CA ILE A 20 -10.57 17.74 -1.00
C ILE A 20 -9.73 18.92 -0.49
N ILE A 21 -8.74 19.38 -1.27
CA ILE A 21 -7.97 20.60 -0.96
C ILE A 21 -8.88 21.84 -0.97
N GLU A 22 -9.76 21.98 -1.97
CA GLU A 22 -10.79 23.02 -2.00
C GLU A 22 -11.69 22.95 -0.76
N TRP A 23 -12.21 21.77 -0.44
CA TRP A 23 -13.04 21.55 0.73
C TRP A 23 -12.32 21.93 2.04
N MET A 24 -11.07 21.53 2.22
CA MET A 24 -10.27 21.96 3.38
C MET A 24 -10.07 23.48 3.42
N SER A 25 -9.90 24.13 2.26
CA SER A 25 -9.64 25.57 2.17
C SER A 25 -10.84 26.44 2.54
N VAL A 26 -12.06 25.93 2.39
CA VAL A 26 -13.29 26.66 2.76
C VAL A 26 -13.73 26.38 4.20
N ASN A 27 -13.33 25.26 4.80
CA ASN A 27 -13.62 24.90 6.19
C ASN A 27 -12.55 25.42 7.16
N ARG A 28 -12.32 26.75 7.16
CA ARG A 28 -11.20 27.41 7.87
C ARG A 28 -11.26 27.33 9.39
N ASP A 29 -12.44 27.08 9.94
CA ASP A 29 -12.64 26.94 11.40
C ASP A 29 -12.21 25.56 11.92
N GLU A 30 -11.94 24.62 11.00
CA GLU A 30 -11.49 23.28 11.34
C GLU A 30 -9.96 23.18 11.25
N ARG A 31 -9.39 22.22 11.99
CA ARG A 31 -7.96 21.88 11.94
C ARG A 31 -7.75 20.59 11.18
N PHE A 32 -6.80 20.61 10.27
CA PHE A 32 -6.56 19.47 9.38
C PHE A 32 -5.15 18.91 9.52
N ILE A 33 -5.06 17.57 9.43
CA ILE A 33 -3.82 16.86 9.11
C ILE A 33 -4.06 16.20 7.76
N TYR A 34 -3.32 16.62 6.74
CA TYR A 34 -3.36 16.03 5.40
C TYR A 34 -2.18 15.06 5.22
N VAL A 35 -2.49 13.79 5.02
CA VAL A 35 -1.51 12.70 4.99
C VAL A 35 -1.37 12.16 3.58
N ILE A 36 -0.17 12.24 3.01
CA ILE A 36 0.12 11.89 1.61
C ILE A 36 1.19 10.80 1.49
N PRO A 37 1.20 10.04 0.38
CA PRO A 37 2.16 8.96 0.20
C PRO A 37 3.61 9.42 0.01
N ASN A 38 3.85 10.56 -0.65
CA ASN A 38 5.19 11.01 -1.04
C ASN A 38 5.48 12.48 -0.70
N LEU A 39 6.74 12.75 -0.28
CA LEU A 39 7.23 14.11 -0.02
C LEU A 39 7.18 15.05 -1.23
N SER A 40 7.37 14.51 -2.45
CA SER A 40 7.37 15.30 -3.68
C SER A 40 6.06 16.08 -3.94
N GLU A 41 4.98 15.75 -3.26
CA GLU A 41 3.73 16.52 -3.32
C GLU A 41 3.71 17.71 -2.34
N LEU A 42 4.63 17.73 -1.38
CA LEU A 42 4.81 18.81 -0.40
C LEU A 42 5.92 19.80 -0.79
N GLU A 43 6.70 19.49 -1.81
CA GLU A 43 7.80 20.33 -2.25
C GLU A 43 7.32 21.28 -3.34
N ASP A 44 7.76 22.54 -3.27
CA ASP A 44 7.66 23.45 -4.40
C ASP A 44 8.57 22.94 -5.50
N THR A 45 8.03 22.72 -6.68
CA THR A 45 8.78 22.22 -7.82
C THR A 45 9.03 23.34 -8.83
N GLU A 46 9.96 23.12 -9.76
CA GLU A 46 10.20 23.98 -10.91
C GLU A 46 8.92 24.27 -11.74
N TYR A 47 7.90 23.40 -11.56
CA TYR A 47 6.59 23.46 -12.25
C TYR A 47 5.45 24.06 -11.42
N GLY A 48 5.72 24.58 -10.20
CA GLY A 48 4.73 25.26 -9.37
C GLY A 48 4.84 24.98 -7.86
N LYS A 49 4.14 25.80 -7.10
CA LYS A 49 4.03 25.64 -5.64
C LYS A 49 3.17 24.44 -5.27
N SER A 50 3.49 23.81 -4.16
CA SER A 50 2.64 22.76 -3.57
C SER A 50 1.24 23.32 -3.33
N ARG A 51 0.22 22.68 -3.89
CA ARG A 51 -1.19 23.10 -3.76
C ARG A 51 -1.66 23.13 -2.31
N ILE A 52 -1.18 22.18 -1.49
CA ILE A 52 -1.58 22.10 -0.09
C ILE A 52 -0.86 23.17 0.75
N LEU A 53 0.40 23.47 0.46
CA LEU A 53 1.12 24.54 1.16
C LEU A 53 0.57 25.92 0.80
N SER A 54 0.07 26.10 -0.43
CA SER A 54 -0.52 27.37 -0.88
C SER A 54 -1.79 27.77 -0.13
N ILE A 55 -2.47 26.83 0.53
CA ILE A 55 -3.65 27.08 1.38
C ILE A 55 -3.32 27.15 2.88
N GLY A 56 -2.05 27.32 3.24
CA GLY A 56 -1.61 27.60 4.61
C GLY A 56 -1.27 26.38 5.46
N PHE A 57 -1.07 25.19 4.86
CA PHE A 57 -0.56 24.04 5.59
C PHE A 57 0.95 24.14 5.81
N GLU A 58 1.39 23.68 6.98
CA GLU A 58 2.82 23.56 7.31
C GLU A 58 3.27 22.11 7.20
N THR A 59 4.52 21.87 6.76
CA THR A 59 5.12 20.54 6.73
C THR A 59 6.18 20.41 7.84
N PRO A 60 6.25 19.24 8.52
CA PRO A 60 7.28 19.01 9.52
C PRO A 60 8.70 18.97 8.94
N ASP A 61 9.62 19.65 9.61
CA ASP A 61 11.01 19.81 9.22
C ASP A 61 11.98 19.25 10.28
N VAL A 62 13.12 18.74 9.84
CA VAL A 62 14.18 18.22 10.73
C VAL A 62 14.97 19.35 11.37
N GLU A 63 15.20 20.46 10.65
CA GLU A 63 16.10 21.53 11.08
C GLU A 63 15.59 22.28 12.31
N LYS A 64 14.27 22.34 12.51
CA LYS A 64 13.67 23.12 13.60
C LYS A 64 13.75 22.45 14.97
N HIS A 65 13.51 21.14 15.03
CA HIS A 65 13.39 20.41 16.32
C HIS A 65 14.14 19.07 16.32
N GLY A 66 15.16 18.91 15.46
CA GLY A 66 16.02 17.73 15.40
C GLY A 66 15.41 16.51 14.68
N THR A 67 14.09 16.33 14.72
CA THR A 67 13.40 15.29 13.96
C THR A 67 12.07 15.79 13.43
N LYS A 68 11.62 15.25 12.27
CA LYS A 68 10.28 15.58 11.71
C LYS A 68 9.16 15.23 12.69
N ARG A 69 9.32 14.20 13.51
CA ARG A 69 8.32 13.78 14.48
C ARG A 69 8.21 14.78 15.64
N GLU A 70 9.35 15.31 16.12
CA GLU A 70 9.34 16.34 17.15
C GLU A 70 8.72 17.65 16.63
N ASP A 71 9.10 18.08 15.43
CA ASP A 71 8.51 19.27 14.81
C ASP A 71 6.99 19.09 14.55
N LEU A 72 6.55 17.87 14.17
CA LEU A 72 5.13 17.54 14.10
C LEU A 72 4.41 17.80 15.43
N TYR A 73 5.01 17.36 16.56
CA TYR A 73 4.43 17.60 17.88
C TYR A 73 4.31 19.09 18.20
N HIS A 74 5.35 19.87 17.91
CA HIS A 74 5.31 21.33 18.11
C HIS A 74 4.25 22.02 17.23
N LYS A 75 4.08 21.57 15.98
CA LYS A 75 3.02 22.09 15.11
C LYS A 75 1.62 21.74 15.62
N LEU A 76 1.42 20.51 16.11
CA LEU A 76 0.18 20.10 16.77
C LEU A 76 -0.12 21.00 17.97
N CYS A 77 0.86 21.29 18.84
CA CYS A 77 0.69 22.19 20.00
C CYS A 77 0.29 23.62 19.60
N ARG A 78 0.72 24.09 18.42
CA ARG A 78 0.32 25.39 17.86
C ARG A 78 -1.07 25.38 17.22
N GLY A 79 -1.67 24.22 16.99
CA GLY A 79 -2.99 24.08 16.37
C GLY A 79 -3.04 24.46 14.90
N VAL A 80 -1.92 24.42 14.16
CA VAL A 80 -1.86 24.78 12.73
C VAL A 80 -2.28 23.60 11.85
N ASN A 81 -2.70 23.89 10.61
CA ASN A 81 -2.94 22.86 9.61
C ASN A 81 -1.62 22.22 9.16
N ILE A 82 -1.58 20.89 9.10
CA ILE A 82 -0.35 20.13 8.90
C ILE A 82 -0.49 19.23 7.68
N ALA A 83 0.53 19.22 6.82
CA ALA A 83 0.68 18.24 5.75
C ALA A 83 1.90 17.34 6.04
N CYS A 84 1.72 16.02 6.03
CA CYS A 84 2.79 15.09 6.33
C CYS A 84 2.69 13.80 5.52
N THR A 85 3.75 12.99 5.51
CA THR A 85 3.75 11.71 4.79
C THR A 85 3.10 10.59 5.59
N HIS A 86 2.62 9.54 4.89
CA HIS A 86 2.18 8.29 5.51
C HIS A 86 3.19 7.73 6.50
N SER A 87 4.48 7.75 6.16
CA SER A 87 5.55 7.25 7.03
C SER A 87 5.65 8.03 8.34
N LEU A 88 5.54 9.36 8.27
CA LEU A 88 5.58 10.21 9.47
C LEU A 88 4.33 10.03 10.32
N TYR A 89 3.14 10.02 9.72
CA TYR A 89 1.87 9.80 10.42
C TYR A 89 1.83 8.43 11.13
N ARG A 90 2.36 7.38 10.48
CA ARG A 90 2.48 6.04 11.11
C ARG A 90 3.47 5.99 12.27
N SER A 91 4.37 6.94 12.40
CA SER A 91 5.42 6.99 13.45
C SER A 91 5.06 7.84 14.66
N VAL A 92 3.84 8.40 14.73
CA VAL A 92 3.41 9.23 15.86
C VAL A 92 3.33 8.43 17.16
N GLU A 93 3.59 9.12 18.26
CA GLU A 93 3.58 8.58 19.62
C GLU A 93 2.31 9.00 20.36
N ARG A 94 2.06 8.43 21.52
CA ARG A 94 0.87 8.72 22.34
C ARG A 94 0.62 10.21 22.51
N ARG A 95 1.64 11.00 22.83
CA ARG A 95 1.52 12.45 23.00
C ARG A 95 0.97 13.20 21.77
N HIS A 96 1.29 12.72 20.57
CA HIS A 96 0.74 13.28 19.33
C HIS A 96 -0.75 12.95 19.20
N LEU A 97 -1.12 11.68 19.46
CA LEU A 97 -2.52 11.22 19.40
C LEU A 97 -3.39 11.99 20.40
N ASP A 98 -2.88 12.22 21.61
CA ASP A 98 -3.56 13.00 22.64
C ASP A 98 -3.78 14.45 22.20
N LYS A 99 -2.80 15.09 21.53
CA LYS A 99 -2.95 16.44 20.97
C LYS A 99 -3.90 16.51 19.79
N ILE A 100 -3.86 15.51 18.89
CA ILE A 100 -4.81 15.41 17.76
C ILE A 100 -6.25 15.35 18.31
N LYS A 101 -6.45 14.55 19.35
CA LYS A 101 -7.76 14.41 20.01
C LYS A 101 -8.19 15.67 20.75
N GLU A 102 -7.29 16.26 21.56
CA GLU A 102 -7.54 17.46 22.36
C GLU A 102 -7.98 18.64 21.48
N LEU A 103 -7.31 18.84 20.35
CA LEU A 103 -7.54 19.96 19.45
C LEU A 103 -8.58 19.66 18.35
N GLY A 104 -9.11 18.44 18.31
CA GLY A 104 -10.19 18.07 17.40
C GLY A 104 -9.79 18.07 15.92
N TYR A 105 -8.59 17.61 15.58
CA TYR A 105 -8.15 17.54 14.19
C TYR A 105 -9.00 16.60 13.32
N ILE A 106 -9.26 17.04 12.11
CA ILE A 106 -9.75 16.19 11.01
C ILE A 106 -8.54 15.64 10.26
N VAL A 107 -8.47 14.32 10.11
CA VAL A 107 -7.38 13.69 9.38
C VAL A 107 -7.86 13.27 8.00
N VAL A 108 -7.20 13.76 6.97
CA VAL A 108 -7.47 13.42 5.56
C VAL A 108 -6.28 12.63 5.02
N ILE A 109 -6.52 11.41 4.58
CA ILE A 109 -5.49 10.50 4.07
C ILE A 109 -5.67 10.33 2.57
N ASP A 110 -4.69 10.81 1.80
CA ASP A 110 -4.67 10.63 0.34
C ASP A 110 -3.96 9.32 -0.01
N GLU A 111 -4.64 8.47 -0.75
CA GLU A 111 -4.33 7.06 -1.01
C GLU A 111 -4.38 6.19 0.28
N GLU A 112 -4.44 4.87 0.11
CA GLU A 112 -4.52 3.95 1.24
C GLU A 112 -3.19 3.92 2.02
N VAL A 113 -3.26 4.21 3.32
CA VAL A 113 -2.15 3.98 4.23
C VAL A 113 -2.12 2.52 4.66
N ASN A 114 -0.94 1.91 4.66
CA ASN A 114 -0.78 0.54 5.16
C ASN A 114 -0.91 0.51 6.68
N LEU A 115 -2.10 0.19 7.17
CA LEU A 115 -2.40 0.03 8.61
C LEU A 115 -2.02 -1.36 9.13
N ILE A 116 -1.92 -2.35 8.23
CA ILE A 116 -1.45 -3.71 8.51
C ILE A 116 -0.42 -4.10 7.44
N ASP A 117 0.68 -4.69 7.86
CA ASP A 117 1.74 -5.18 6.98
C ASP A 117 2.32 -6.50 7.49
N SER A 118 3.02 -7.23 6.63
CA SER A 118 3.78 -8.40 7.06
C SER A 118 4.98 -7.99 7.90
N TYR A 119 5.23 -8.69 8.99
CA TYR A 119 6.35 -8.37 9.86
C TYR A 119 7.62 -9.10 9.42
N HIS A 120 8.73 -8.36 9.27
CA HIS A 120 9.98 -8.89 8.69
C HIS A 120 11.22 -8.68 9.57
N SER A 121 11.10 -8.01 10.73
CA SER A 121 12.27 -7.74 11.59
C SER A 121 12.66 -8.91 12.51
N ALA A 122 11.85 -9.95 12.57
CA ALA A 122 12.17 -11.23 13.21
C ALA A 122 11.56 -12.38 12.40
N SER A 123 12.09 -13.56 12.56
CA SER A 123 11.57 -14.77 11.90
C SER A 123 10.40 -15.38 12.67
N THR A 124 9.63 -16.22 11.99
CA THR A 124 8.60 -17.07 12.63
C THR A 124 9.22 -17.95 13.72
N ALA A 125 10.44 -18.45 13.52
CA ALA A 125 11.14 -19.26 14.50
C ALA A 125 11.46 -18.49 15.79
N ASP A 126 11.77 -17.19 15.68
CA ASP A 126 12.03 -16.35 16.87
C ASP A 126 10.76 -16.19 17.72
N LEU A 127 9.59 -15.98 17.10
CA LEU A 127 8.32 -15.91 17.82
C LEU A 127 7.95 -17.25 18.45
N LEU A 128 8.10 -18.36 17.70
CA LEU A 128 7.82 -19.71 18.21
C LEU A 128 8.71 -20.04 19.42
N SER A 129 9.99 -19.68 19.40
CA SER A 129 10.87 -19.84 20.55
C SER A 129 10.36 -19.08 21.77
N LEU A 130 9.99 -17.80 21.60
CA LEU A 130 9.47 -17.00 22.72
C LEU A 130 8.14 -17.50 23.27
N LEU A 131 7.27 -18.04 22.40
CA LEU A 131 5.99 -18.66 22.80
C LEU A 131 6.22 -19.95 23.59
N ASN A 132 7.06 -20.87 23.09
CA ASN A 132 7.37 -22.12 23.75
C ASN A 132 8.14 -21.93 25.06
N ASP A 133 8.95 -20.86 25.16
CA ASP A 133 9.62 -20.47 26.40
C ASP A 133 8.72 -19.69 27.39
N GLY A 134 7.44 -19.46 27.05
CA GLY A 134 6.50 -18.70 27.87
C GLY A 134 6.81 -17.22 28.04
N LYS A 135 7.72 -16.65 27.24
CA LYS A 135 8.12 -15.25 27.32
C LYS A 135 7.13 -14.28 26.70
N VAL A 136 6.29 -14.78 25.79
CA VAL A 136 5.20 -14.03 25.16
C VAL A 136 3.91 -14.84 25.15
N LYS A 137 2.78 -14.12 25.06
CA LYS A 137 1.45 -14.71 24.85
C LYS A 137 0.82 -14.07 23.63
N VAL A 138 -0.07 -14.80 22.96
CA VAL A 138 -0.89 -14.33 21.85
C VAL A 138 -2.34 -14.27 22.31
N SER A 139 -2.98 -13.13 22.16
CA SER A 139 -4.40 -12.93 22.43
C SER A 139 -5.24 -13.80 21.50
N GLU A 140 -6.21 -14.51 22.04
CA GLU A 140 -7.17 -15.31 21.24
C GLU A 140 -8.19 -14.44 20.50
N GLU A 141 -8.44 -13.23 21.02
CA GLU A 141 -9.42 -12.31 20.48
C GLU A 141 -8.94 -11.64 19.19
N ASP A 142 -7.71 -11.09 19.21
CA ASP A 142 -7.19 -10.26 18.11
C ASP A 142 -5.76 -10.60 17.67
N GLY A 143 -5.11 -11.57 18.32
CA GLY A 143 -3.76 -11.99 17.99
C GLY A 143 -2.65 -11.08 18.48
N LEU A 144 -2.94 -10.11 19.34
CA LEU A 144 -1.91 -9.26 19.90
C LEU A 144 -0.84 -10.09 20.64
N VAL A 145 0.41 -9.86 20.30
CA VAL A 145 1.55 -10.52 20.96
C VAL A 145 1.99 -9.65 22.15
N THR A 146 1.86 -10.20 23.36
CA THR A 146 2.18 -9.50 24.61
C THR A 146 3.41 -10.09 25.29
N TRP A 147 4.29 -9.24 25.78
CA TRP A 147 5.46 -9.65 26.56
C TRP A 147 5.07 -10.06 27.98
N CYS A 148 5.51 -11.25 28.42
CA CYS A 148 5.14 -11.84 29.72
C CYS A 148 6.34 -12.34 30.52
N ALA A 149 7.58 -12.17 30.02
CA ALA A 149 8.76 -12.64 30.74
C ALA A 149 9.01 -11.84 32.03
N ASP A 150 9.69 -12.47 32.98
CA ASP A 150 10.13 -11.85 34.23
C ASP A 150 11.14 -10.70 34.00
N GLU A 151 11.47 -9.99 35.07
CA GLU A 151 12.35 -8.82 35.03
C GLU A 151 13.77 -9.18 34.56
N PHE A 152 14.29 -10.34 34.96
CA PHE A 152 15.65 -10.77 34.60
C PHE A 152 15.77 -10.98 33.08
N HIS A 153 14.86 -11.75 32.48
CA HIS A 153 14.81 -11.96 31.03
C HIS A 153 14.51 -10.66 30.29
N THR A 154 13.60 -9.83 30.80
CA THR A 154 13.25 -8.53 30.19
C THR A 154 14.46 -7.63 30.08
N LYS A 155 15.32 -7.51 31.11
CA LYS A 155 16.56 -6.71 31.07
C LYS A 155 17.49 -7.12 29.93
N GLN A 156 17.61 -8.40 29.62
CA GLN A 156 18.43 -8.88 28.50
C GLN A 156 17.94 -8.33 27.15
N TYR A 157 16.62 -8.36 26.92
CA TYR A 157 16.01 -7.87 25.66
C TYR A 157 15.94 -6.35 25.58
N GLN A 158 16.03 -5.63 26.69
CA GLN A 158 16.15 -4.18 26.74
C GLN A 158 17.52 -3.68 26.27
N ASN A 159 18.57 -4.52 26.35
CA ASN A 159 19.87 -4.19 25.82
C ASN A 159 19.82 -3.95 24.31
N LYS A 160 20.24 -2.76 23.85
CA LYS A 160 20.23 -2.36 22.43
C LYS A 160 21.09 -3.25 21.53
N GLU A 161 22.10 -3.91 22.09
CA GLU A 161 22.99 -4.84 21.37
C GLU A 161 22.38 -6.24 21.23
N HIS A 162 21.30 -6.55 21.97
CA HIS A 162 20.65 -7.84 21.86
C HIS A 162 20.00 -8.00 20.49
N LYS A 163 20.27 -9.12 19.79
CA LYS A 163 19.76 -9.39 18.42
C LYS A 163 18.25 -9.22 18.25
N HIS A 164 17.47 -9.45 19.32
CA HIS A 164 16.02 -9.32 19.31
C HIS A 164 15.52 -8.04 20.02
N HIS A 165 16.38 -7.06 20.34
CA HIS A 165 15.97 -5.82 20.99
C HIS A 165 14.85 -5.10 20.24
N LYS A 166 14.98 -4.98 18.92
CA LYS A 166 13.96 -4.34 18.08
C LYS A 166 12.63 -5.12 18.09
N PHE A 167 12.70 -6.45 18.09
CA PHE A 167 11.52 -7.31 18.17
C PHE A 167 10.80 -7.15 19.52
N TYR A 168 11.56 -7.20 20.62
CA TYR A 168 11.05 -6.92 21.97
C TYR A 168 10.35 -5.56 22.05
N LYS A 169 10.99 -4.48 21.56
CA LYS A 169 10.37 -3.15 21.53
C LYS A 169 9.06 -3.09 20.77
N HIS A 170 8.98 -3.80 19.64
CA HIS A 170 7.76 -3.84 18.87
C HIS A 170 6.64 -4.62 19.59
N ILE A 171 6.99 -5.67 20.35
CA ILE A 171 6.01 -6.41 21.17
C ILE A 171 5.49 -5.51 22.29
N VAL A 172 6.37 -4.87 23.05
CA VAL A 172 6.00 -4.00 24.18
C VAL A 172 5.17 -2.79 23.73
N ASN A 173 5.38 -2.32 22.51
CA ASN A 173 4.59 -1.22 21.91
C ASN A 173 3.31 -1.70 21.21
N GLU A 174 2.88 -2.94 21.43
CA GLU A 174 1.65 -3.51 20.86
C GLU A 174 1.58 -3.44 19.32
N TYR A 175 2.75 -3.57 18.67
CA TYR A 175 2.88 -3.43 17.22
C TYR A 175 2.80 -4.77 16.48
N ILE A 176 2.98 -5.89 17.19
CA ILE A 176 3.04 -7.23 16.62
C ILE A 176 1.76 -7.99 16.89
N TYR A 177 1.20 -8.55 15.85
CA TYR A 177 0.04 -9.44 15.88
C TYR A 177 0.38 -10.74 15.18
N SER A 178 -0.15 -11.84 15.70
CA SER A 178 0.03 -13.17 15.17
C SER A 178 -1.26 -13.74 14.61
N SER A 179 -1.18 -14.53 13.55
CA SER A 179 -2.23 -15.47 13.18
C SER A 179 -2.46 -16.47 14.33
N ARG A 180 -3.56 -17.20 14.30
CA ARG A 180 -3.79 -18.26 15.28
C ARG A 180 -2.65 -19.26 15.24
N CYS A 181 -2.14 -19.59 16.43
CA CYS A 181 -1.07 -20.55 16.55
C CYS A 181 -1.61 -21.98 16.36
N THR A 182 -0.91 -22.77 15.56
CA THR A 182 -1.14 -24.21 15.51
C THR A 182 -0.33 -24.87 16.62
N THR A 183 -0.95 -25.75 17.39
CA THR A 183 -0.29 -26.46 18.48
C THR A 183 -0.24 -27.96 18.19
N VAL A 184 0.79 -28.61 18.70
CA VAL A 184 0.97 -30.06 18.65
C VAL A 184 1.39 -30.55 20.04
N GLU A 185 0.74 -31.60 20.54
CA GLU A 185 1.16 -32.26 21.78
C GLU A 185 2.45 -33.06 21.53
N ARG A 186 3.50 -32.71 22.26
CA ARG A 186 4.78 -33.47 22.28
C ARG A 186 5.19 -33.76 23.70
N LYS A 187 5.29 -35.03 24.02
CA LYS A 187 5.70 -35.56 25.39
C LYS A 187 4.85 -34.96 26.53
N GLY A 188 3.55 -34.67 26.27
CA GLY A 188 2.65 -34.09 27.26
C GLY A 188 2.74 -32.57 27.40
N GLU A 189 3.49 -31.90 26.53
CA GLU A 189 3.58 -30.45 26.48
C GLU A 189 2.98 -29.91 25.17
N THR A 190 2.26 -28.81 25.26
CA THR A 190 1.72 -28.12 24.10
C THR A 190 2.82 -27.29 23.43
N VAL A 191 3.17 -27.61 22.18
CA VAL A 191 4.22 -26.95 21.42
C VAL A 191 3.59 -26.16 20.27
N TYR A 192 3.87 -24.88 20.19
CA TYR A 192 3.46 -24.03 19.07
C TYR A 192 4.30 -24.33 17.81
N THR A 193 3.64 -24.54 16.68
CA THR A 193 4.33 -25.03 15.46
C THR A 193 4.24 -24.15 14.24
N ASN A 194 3.20 -23.32 14.12
CA ASN A 194 3.01 -22.48 12.94
C ASN A 194 2.34 -21.16 13.32
N VAL A 195 2.94 -20.06 12.87
CA VAL A 195 2.42 -18.69 13.07
C VAL A 195 2.81 -17.82 11.89
N PHE A 196 1.99 -16.80 11.62
CA PHE A 196 2.33 -15.71 10.71
C PHE A 196 2.27 -14.40 11.50
N MET A 197 3.29 -13.57 11.37
CA MET A 197 3.34 -12.28 12.04
C MET A 197 2.93 -11.15 11.10
N THR A 198 2.14 -10.24 11.65
CA THR A 198 1.83 -8.95 11.04
C THR A 198 2.26 -7.82 11.96
N SER A 199 2.62 -6.70 11.40
CA SER A 199 2.71 -5.43 12.12
C SER A 199 1.44 -4.64 11.87
N GLN A 200 0.85 -4.10 12.93
CA GLN A 200 -0.36 -3.29 12.82
C GLN A 200 -0.19 -1.98 13.56
N LEU A 201 -0.86 -0.97 13.05
CA LEU A 201 -0.98 0.29 13.76
C LEU A 201 -2.14 0.21 14.76
N THR A 202 -1.99 0.92 15.86
CA THR A 202 -3.01 0.93 16.92
C THR A 202 -4.31 1.53 16.41
N LYS A 203 -5.43 1.06 16.96
CA LYS A 203 -6.77 1.64 16.70
C LYS A 203 -6.78 3.15 16.99
N ASP A 204 -6.01 3.58 17.97
CA ASP A 204 -5.91 4.98 18.42
C ASP A 204 -5.44 5.93 17.31
N LEU A 205 -4.62 5.45 16.35
CA LEU A 205 -4.18 6.26 15.21
C LEU A 205 -5.36 6.76 14.35
N ILE A 206 -6.43 5.99 14.31
CA ILE A 206 -7.66 6.35 13.60
C ILE A 206 -8.63 7.05 14.55
N SER A 207 -8.86 6.50 15.73
CA SER A 207 -9.88 7.00 16.66
C SER A 207 -9.52 8.29 17.38
N CYS A 208 -8.26 8.78 17.31
CA CYS A 208 -7.87 10.07 17.91
C CYS A 208 -8.45 11.28 17.17
N ALA A 209 -8.73 11.16 15.89
CA ALA A 209 -9.23 12.25 15.06
C ALA A 209 -10.71 12.57 15.38
N LYS A 210 -11.11 13.84 15.18
CA LYS A 210 -12.52 14.26 15.18
C LYS A 210 -13.30 13.58 14.05
N ARG A 211 -12.74 13.59 12.86
CA ARG A 211 -13.17 12.88 11.65
C ARG A 211 -11.95 12.29 10.96
N ILE A 212 -12.12 11.19 10.27
CA ILE A 212 -11.08 10.63 9.39
C ILE A 212 -11.67 10.36 8.02
N ILE A 213 -11.03 10.92 6.99
CA ILE A 213 -11.46 10.83 5.60
C ILE A 213 -10.35 10.17 4.81
N ILE A 214 -10.65 9.08 4.11
CA ILE A 214 -9.67 8.34 3.30
C ILE A 214 -10.07 8.45 1.82
N ILE A 215 -9.15 8.96 1.02
CA ILE A 215 -9.32 9.12 -0.41
C ILE A 215 -8.72 7.90 -1.10
N THR A 216 -9.53 7.14 -1.83
CA THR A 216 -9.06 5.92 -2.49
C THR A 216 -9.86 5.61 -3.76
N TYR A 217 -9.65 4.43 -4.33
CA TYR A 217 -10.47 3.83 -5.38
C TYR A 217 -10.53 2.31 -5.20
N LEU A 218 -11.69 1.71 -5.40
CA LEU A 218 -11.98 0.30 -5.12
C LEU A 218 -11.67 -0.08 -3.68
N PHE A 219 -12.24 0.69 -2.76
CA PHE A 219 -12.07 0.49 -1.32
C PHE A 219 -12.64 -0.85 -0.85
N GLN A 220 -13.84 -1.23 -1.34
CA GLN A 220 -14.49 -2.47 -0.93
C GLN A 220 -13.69 -3.70 -1.36
N GLY A 221 -13.47 -4.63 -0.45
CA GLY A 221 -12.63 -5.81 -0.63
C GLY A 221 -11.12 -5.55 -0.47
N SER A 222 -10.72 -4.31 -0.12
CA SER A 222 -9.31 -3.97 0.14
C SER A 222 -8.83 -4.52 1.49
N ILE A 223 -7.51 -4.51 1.69
CA ILE A 223 -6.89 -4.81 2.99
C ILE A 223 -7.31 -3.75 4.02
N LEU A 224 -7.43 -2.51 3.60
CA LEU A 224 -7.83 -1.41 4.47
C LEU A 224 -9.26 -1.59 4.99
N GLU A 225 -10.23 -1.90 4.12
CA GLU A 225 -11.58 -2.21 4.55
C GLU A 225 -11.62 -3.36 5.56
N SER A 226 -10.88 -4.44 5.26
CA SER A 226 -10.80 -5.61 6.13
C SER A 226 -10.22 -5.26 7.51
N PHE A 227 -9.18 -4.44 7.53
CA PHE A 227 -8.58 -3.96 8.78
C PHE A 227 -9.55 -3.08 9.59
N LEU A 228 -10.24 -2.13 8.95
CA LEU A 228 -11.20 -1.25 9.63
C LEU A 228 -12.36 -2.05 10.23
N LYS A 229 -12.89 -3.03 9.49
CA LYS A 229 -13.92 -3.96 9.99
C LYS A 229 -13.44 -4.78 11.18
N LEU A 230 -12.20 -5.32 11.11
CA LEU A 230 -11.59 -6.06 12.21
C LEU A 230 -11.48 -5.20 13.48
N LYS A 231 -11.13 -3.93 13.34
CA LYS A 231 -11.01 -2.99 14.47
C LYS A 231 -12.33 -2.38 14.91
N GLY A 232 -13.46 -2.76 14.28
CA GLY A 232 -14.80 -2.35 14.66
C GLY A 232 -15.15 -0.90 14.30
N PHE A 233 -14.58 -0.38 13.21
CA PHE A 233 -14.96 0.92 12.68
C PHE A 233 -16.21 0.81 11.78
N GLU A 234 -17.12 1.75 11.93
CA GLU A 234 -18.18 1.99 10.96
C GLU A 234 -17.59 2.70 9.73
N ILE A 235 -18.01 2.31 8.54
CA ILE A 235 -17.53 2.84 7.27
C ILE A 235 -18.67 3.54 6.57
N GLU A 236 -18.47 4.83 6.25
CA GLU A 236 -19.46 5.65 5.56
C GLU A 236 -18.84 6.28 4.30
N ARG A 237 -19.68 6.65 3.35
CA ARG A 237 -19.26 7.43 2.19
C ARG A 237 -19.06 8.89 2.57
N PHE A 238 -17.98 9.49 2.10
CA PHE A 238 -17.75 10.92 2.21
C PHE A 238 -18.35 11.64 0.99
N GLU A 239 -19.35 12.49 1.21
CA GLU A 239 -20.13 13.13 0.15
C GLU A 239 -19.94 14.66 0.05
N ASP A 240 -19.26 15.27 1.02
CA ASP A 240 -19.23 16.74 1.20
C ASP A 240 -18.50 17.54 0.11
N ILE A 241 -17.92 16.92 -0.92
CA ILE A 241 -17.00 17.60 -1.84
C ILE A 241 -17.49 17.77 -3.29
N GLY A 242 -18.73 17.41 -3.57
CA GLY A 242 -19.33 17.66 -4.90
C GLY A 242 -18.47 17.20 -6.09
N ILE A 243 -17.87 16.01 -5.99
CA ILE A 243 -17.10 15.43 -7.10
C ILE A 243 -18.05 15.02 -8.20
N VAL A 244 -17.87 15.59 -9.38
CA VAL A 244 -18.46 15.04 -10.60
C VAL A 244 -17.62 13.84 -11.03
N GLU A 245 -18.15 12.66 -10.80
CA GLU A 245 -17.45 11.42 -11.16
C GLU A 245 -17.33 11.31 -12.68
N GLN A 246 -16.12 11.02 -13.14
CA GLN A 246 -15.90 10.65 -14.53
C GLN A 246 -16.59 9.31 -14.78
N SER A 247 -17.43 9.18 -15.81
CA SER A 247 -18.09 7.92 -16.09
C SER A 247 -17.06 6.84 -16.44
N LEU A 248 -17.28 5.60 -15.97
CA LEU A 248 -16.42 4.47 -16.32
C LEU A 248 -16.31 4.31 -17.84
N GLU A 249 -17.40 4.47 -18.57
CA GLU A 249 -17.47 4.38 -20.04
C GLU A 249 -16.50 5.38 -20.70
N SER A 250 -16.46 6.62 -20.22
CA SER A 250 -15.54 7.65 -20.72
C SER A 250 -14.07 7.27 -20.49
N VAL A 251 -13.74 6.58 -19.41
CA VAL A 251 -12.38 6.09 -19.15
C VAL A 251 -12.08 4.86 -20.00
N VAL A 252 -12.99 3.90 -20.03
CA VAL A 252 -12.84 2.63 -20.79
C VAL A 252 -12.69 2.89 -22.28
N SER A 253 -13.40 3.86 -22.85
CA SER A 253 -13.28 4.24 -24.29
C SER A 253 -11.85 4.67 -24.68
N ARG A 254 -11.02 5.05 -23.73
CA ARG A 254 -9.62 5.46 -23.91
C ARG A 254 -8.62 4.34 -23.67
N ILE A 255 -9.08 3.12 -23.33
CA ILE A 255 -8.26 1.96 -23.04
C ILE A 255 -8.42 0.92 -24.14
N THR A 256 -7.33 0.54 -24.79
CA THR A 256 -7.30 -0.57 -25.73
C THR A 256 -6.70 -1.78 -25.05
N LEU A 257 -7.52 -2.71 -24.56
CA LEU A 257 -7.04 -3.97 -24.00
C LEU A 257 -6.72 -4.97 -25.14
N LEU A 258 -5.46 -5.37 -25.24
CA LEU A 258 -5.03 -6.38 -26.23
C LEU A 258 -5.57 -7.77 -25.85
N PRO A 259 -5.91 -8.62 -26.85
CA PRO A 259 -6.33 -9.98 -26.59
C PRO A 259 -5.30 -10.76 -25.76
N TYR A 260 -5.79 -11.64 -24.88
CA TYR A 260 -4.91 -12.52 -24.10
C TYR A 260 -4.01 -13.39 -25.00
N ASP A 261 -2.70 -13.37 -24.75
CA ASP A 261 -1.75 -14.20 -25.48
C ASP A 261 -1.78 -15.64 -24.96
N LYS A 262 -2.37 -16.57 -25.73
CA LYS A 262 -2.46 -18.00 -25.39
C LYS A 262 -1.10 -18.66 -25.09
N LYS A 263 0.03 -18.08 -25.56
CA LYS A 263 1.39 -18.55 -25.20
C LYS A 263 1.75 -18.33 -23.74
N MET A 264 0.98 -17.48 -23.03
CA MET A 264 1.12 -17.25 -21.59
C MET A 264 0.23 -18.16 -20.75
N LYS A 265 -0.58 -19.02 -21.34
CA LYS A 265 -1.47 -19.94 -20.63
C LYS A 265 -0.68 -20.82 -19.65
N GLY A 266 -1.21 -20.98 -18.44
CA GLY A 266 -0.62 -21.78 -17.37
C GLY A 266 0.48 -21.05 -16.54
N LYS A 267 0.94 -19.86 -16.94
CA LYS A 267 1.90 -19.08 -16.18
C LYS A 267 1.17 -18.22 -15.15
N ARG A 268 1.33 -18.58 -13.87
CA ARG A 268 0.61 -17.90 -12.77
C ARG A 268 1.11 -16.49 -12.48
N LEU A 269 2.38 -16.18 -12.76
CA LEU A 269 3.04 -14.88 -12.57
C LEU A 269 2.91 -14.28 -11.16
N SER A 270 2.56 -15.08 -10.15
CA SER A 270 2.50 -14.70 -8.74
C SER A 270 3.90 -14.53 -8.14
N ALA A 271 4.01 -13.97 -6.94
CA ALA A 271 5.29 -13.81 -6.25
C ALA A 271 6.05 -15.16 -6.06
N THR A 272 5.30 -16.23 -5.71
CA THR A 272 5.86 -17.58 -5.58
C THR A 272 6.31 -18.11 -6.94
N TRP A 273 5.46 -17.98 -7.97
CA TRP A 273 5.84 -18.40 -9.32
C TRP A 273 7.12 -17.71 -9.80
N TRP A 274 7.25 -16.40 -9.60
CA TRP A 274 8.45 -15.65 -9.95
C TRP A 274 9.69 -16.08 -9.16
N LYS A 275 9.52 -16.50 -7.90
CA LYS A 275 10.63 -17.03 -7.09
C LYS A 275 11.21 -18.29 -7.72
N ASP A 276 10.34 -19.19 -8.20
CA ASP A 276 10.68 -20.52 -8.69
C ASP A 276 10.75 -20.61 -10.22
N ALA A 277 10.51 -19.49 -10.94
CA ALA A 277 10.50 -19.43 -12.39
C ALA A 277 11.80 -19.92 -13.04
N SER A 278 11.68 -20.87 -13.97
CA SER A 278 12.78 -21.40 -14.77
C SER A 278 13.34 -20.36 -15.74
N LYS A 279 14.45 -20.68 -16.39
CA LYS A 279 15.00 -19.84 -17.47
C LYS A 279 14.01 -19.69 -18.63
N GLU A 280 13.34 -20.76 -18.99
CA GLU A 280 12.34 -20.83 -20.06
C GLU A 280 11.10 -19.99 -19.72
N ASP A 281 10.70 -19.97 -18.44
CA ASP A 281 9.62 -19.13 -17.95
C ASP A 281 9.95 -17.64 -18.07
N VAL A 282 11.11 -17.24 -17.58
CA VAL A 282 11.59 -15.86 -17.69
C VAL A 282 11.74 -15.44 -19.16
N GLN A 283 12.26 -16.34 -20.01
CA GLN A 283 12.39 -16.08 -21.45
C GLN A 283 11.01 -15.95 -22.13
N SER A 284 10.00 -16.71 -21.68
CA SER A 284 8.63 -16.61 -22.20
C SER A 284 8.02 -15.24 -21.93
N VAL A 285 8.21 -14.71 -20.72
CA VAL A 285 7.76 -13.36 -20.35
C VAL A 285 8.54 -12.29 -21.12
N THR A 286 9.85 -12.45 -21.23
CA THR A 286 10.71 -11.56 -22.04
C THR A 286 10.22 -11.48 -23.47
N ASN A 287 9.92 -12.64 -24.08
CA ASN A 287 9.41 -12.73 -25.44
C ASN A 287 8.00 -12.13 -25.57
N PHE A 288 7.15 -12.28 -24.55
CA PHE A 288 5.82 -11.64 -24.52
C PHE A 288 5.96 -10.13 -24.60
N ILE A 289 6.77 -9.50 -23.73
CA ILE A 289 7.00 -8.05 -23.72
C ILE A 289 7.52 -7.61 -25.11
N ARG A 290 8.58 -8.25 -25.60
CA ARG A 290 9.19 -7.88 -26.88
C ARG A 290 8.19 -7.98 -28.07
N ARG A 291 7.45 -9.10 -28.17
CA ARG A 291 6.45 -9.28 -29.24
C ARG A 291 5.36 -8.22 -29.17
N THR A 292 4.90 -7.89 -27.97
CA THR A 292 3.88 -6.85 -27.76
C THR A 292 4.38 -5.51 -28.26
N CYS A 293 5.58 -5.10 -27.87
CA CYS A 293 6.18 -3.83 -28.31
C CYS A 293 6.32 -3.77 -29.84
N VAL A 294 6.88 -4.83 -30.45
CA VAL A 294 7.07 -4.90 -31.90
C VAL A 294 5.72 -4.85 -32.64
N LYS A 295 4.72 -5.60 -32.14
CA LYS A 295 3.38 -5.65 -32.77
C LYS A 295 2.66 -4.30 -32.70
N THR A 296 2.79 -3.59 -31.60
CA THR A 296 2.09 -2.31 -31.37
C THR A 296 2.84 -1.11 -31.94
N LYS A 297 4.10 -1.28 -32.31
CA LYS A 297 4.98 -0.25 -32.93
C LYS A 297 5.19 1.02 -32.07
N PHE A 298 4.94 0.97 -30.76
CA PHE A 298 5.29 2.07 -29.86
C PHE A 298 6.80 2.18 -29.73
N SER A 299 7.31 3.40 -29.64
CA SER A 299 8.72 3.69 -29.30
C SER A 299 9.01 3.28 -27.85
N ALA A 300 10.29 3.06 -27.52
CA ALA A 300 10.69 2.76 -26.16
C ALA A 300 10.24 3.84 -25.17
N ASP A 301 10.26 5.11 -25.59
CA ASP A 301 9.83 6.23 -24.75
C ASP A 301 8.35 6.17 -24.36
N GLU A 302 7.52 5.52 -25.15
CA GLU A 302 6.08 5.39 -24.91
C GLU A 302 5.69 4.11 -24.16
N VAL A 303 6.65 3.23 -23.85
CA VAL A 303 6.40 1.91 -23.23
C VAL A 303 6.69 1.97 -21.74
N MET A 304 5.85 1.31 -20.95
CA MET A 304 6.15 0.87 -19.59
C MET A 304 5.76 -0.59 -19.41
N TRP A 305 6.51 -1.31 -18.58
CA TRP A 305 6.19 -2.70 -18.26
C TRP A 305 6.51 -3.02 -16.80
N THR A 306 5.87 -4.06 -16.26
CA THR A 306 6.13 -4.53 -14.91
C THR A 306 6.22 -6.05 -14.83
N CYS A 307 7.06 -6.53 -13.93
CA CYS A 307 7.17 -7.90 -13.46
C CYS A 307 7.76 -7.91 -12.05
N SER A 308 8.00 -9.08 -11.46
CA SER A 308 8.67 -9.15 -10.15
C SER A 308 10.01 -8.43 -10.16
N SER A 309 10.24 -7.54 -9.19
CA SER A 309 11.52 -6.84 -8.98
C SER A 309 12.71 -7.79 -8.83
N LYS A 310 12.47 -9.01 -8.33
CA LYS A 310 13.49 -10.05 -8.18
C LYS A 310 14.09 -10.54 -9.51
N ARG A 311 13.46 -10.22 -10.63
CA ARG A 311 13.88 -10.61 -12.00
C ARG A 311 14.28 -9.42 -12.86
N VAL A 312 14.59 -8.29 -12.24
CA VAL A 312 15.02 -7.07 -12.95
C VAL A 312 16.45 -6.75 -12.59
N LYS A 313 17.33 -6.66 -13.62
CA LYS A 313 18.75 -6.35 -13.42
C LYS A 313 18.91 -4.95 -12.79
N GLY A 314 19.73 -4.86 -11.75
CA GLY A 314 19.97 -3.62 -11.00
C GLY A 314 18.91 -3.28 -9.93
N VAL A 315 17.83 -4.07 -9.83
CA VAL A 315 16.79 -3.94 -8.79
C VAL A 315 16.79 -5.16 -7.85
N ALA A 316 17.11 -6.34 -8.38
CA ALA A 316 17.19 -7.57 -7.61
C ALA A 316 18.29 -7.51 -6.54
N ILE A 317 17.92 -7.81 -5.29
CA ILE A 317 18.83 -7.74 -4.12
C ILE A 317 19.86 -8.88 -4.11
N LYS A 318 19.57 -10.00 -4.79
CA LYS A 318 20.45 -11.18 -4.89
C LYS A 318 20.84 -11.42 -6.33
N ASN A 319 22.05 -11.96 -6.54
CA ASN A 319 22.49 -12.40 -7.86
C ASN A 319 21.54 -13.47 -8.40
N VAL A 320 20.72 -13.08 -9.35
CA VAL A 320 19.78 -13.95 -10.07
C VAL A 320 20.38 -14.21 -11.45
N VAL A 321 20.44 -15.46 -11.86
CA VAL A 321 21.04 -15.87 -13.14
C VAL A 321 20.21 -15.43 -14.34
N ASN A 322 18.88 -15.31 -14.16
CA ASN A 322 17.93 -15.04 -15.25
C ASN A 322 17.11 -13.79 -14.98
N TYR A 323 17.28 -12.77 -15.81
CA TYR A 323 16.53 -11.52 -15.76
C TYR A 323 15.57 -11.40 -16.95
N VAL A 324 14.48 -10.70 -16.75
CA VAL A 324 13.60 -10.23 -17.83
C VAL A 324 14.37 -9.14 -18.59
N ASN A 325 14.68 -9.40 -19.85
CA ASN A 325 15.45 -8.50 -20.71
C ASN A 325 14.81 -8.41 -22.10
N PRO A 326 13.89 -7.47 -22.33
CA PRO A 326 13.21 -7.30 -23.62
C PRO A 326 14.05 -6.50 -24.64
N SER A 327 15.39 -6.56 -24.58
CA SER A 327 16.33 -5.92 -25.52
C SER A 327 16.12 -4.38 -25.59
N SER A 328 15.75 -3.84 -26.75
CA SER A 328 15.53 -2.40 -26.97
C SER A 328 14.47 -1.77 -26.07
N TYR A 329 13.65 -2.59 -25.39
CA TYR A 329 12.59 -2.13 -24.49
C TYR A 329 12.96 -2.30 -23.00
N THR A 330 14.28 -2.22 -22.70
CA THR A 330 14.78 -2.21 -21.31
C THR A 330 14.91 -0.79 -20.77
N ARG A 331 15.33 0.15 -21.63
CA ARG A 331 15.54 1.57 -21.31
C ARG A 331 14.96 2.46 -22.39
N ASP A 332 14.59 3.69 -22.02
CA ASP A 332 14.16 4.74 -22.95
C ASP A 332 15.37 5.47 -23.60
N SER A 333 15.06 6.48 -24.41
CA SER A 333 16.08 7.32 -25.11
C SER A 333 16.97 8.09 -24.12
N LYS A 334 16.52 8.32 -22.89
CA LYS A 334 17.26 8.98 -21.81
C LYS A 334 18.05 8.00 -20.93
N GLY A 335 18.00 6.69 -21.23
CA GLY A 335 18.65 5.66 -20.45
C GLY A 335 17.88 5.26 -19.18
N GLU A 336 16.66 5.74 -18.96
CA GLU A 336 15.83 5.35 -17.82
C GLU A 336 15.18 3.97 -18.05
N THR A 337 15.01 3.22 -16.97
CA THR A 337 14.35 1.90 -17.06
C THR A 337 12.89 2.02 -17.46
N LEU A 338 12.45 1.15 -18.37
CA LEU A 338 11.04 1.01 -18.75
C LEU A 338 10.27 0.10 -17.79
N TRP A 339 11.00 -0.63 -16.93
CA TRP A 339 10.38 -1.37 -15.85
C TRP A 339 9.92 -0.41 -14.74
N ILE A 340 8.64 -0.50 -14.40
CA ILE A 340 8.04 0.31 -13.34
C ILE A 340 7.43 -0.64 -12.32
N SER A 341 7.78 -0.48 -11.05
CA SER A 341 7.24 -1.31 -9.98
C SER A 341 5.71 -1.28 -9.99
N CYS A 342 5.08 -2.46 -9.88
CA CYS A 342 3.62 -2.57 -9.75
C CYS A 342 3.07 -1.90 -8.47
N SER A 343 3.92 -1.59 -7.49
CA SER A 343 3.58 -0.85 -6.27
C SER A 343 3.93 0.63 -6.33
N MET A 344 4.25 1.17 -7.53
CA MET A 344 4.54 2.59 -7.70
C MET A 344 3.33 3.44 -7.36
N ARG A 345 3.53 4.42 -6.47
CA ARG A 345 2.48 5.35 -6.00
C ARG A 345 2.84 6.79 -6.34
N ALA A 346 1.86 7.67 -6.33
CA ALA A 346 1.97 9.13 -6.30
C ALA A 346 3.06 9.74 -7.22
N THR A 347 3.00 9.49 -8.55
CA THR A 347 3.92 10.11 -9.51
C THR A 347 3.24 10.39 -10.83
N ASN A 348 3.60 11.51 -11.46
CA ASN A 348 3.15 11.91 -12.79
C ASN A 348 4.22 11.68 -13.87
N LYS A 349 5.39 11.15 -13.48
CA LYS A 349 6.56 10.98 -14.36
C LYS A 349 6.26 10.17 -15.64
N TYR A 350 5.28 9.28 -15.59
CA TYR A 350 5.01 8.30 -16.64
C TYR A 350 3.79 8.63 -17.52
N GLN A 351 3.24 9.84 -17.42
CA GLN A 351 2.06 10.25 -18.18
C GLN A 351 2.23 10.23 -19.72
N HIS A 352 3.46 10.17 -20.21
CA HIS A 352 3.78 10.02 -21.63
C HIS A 352 3.75 8.55 -22.11
N LYS A 353 3.63 7.58 -21.21
CA LYS A 353 3.62 6.14 -21.56
C LYS A 353 2.26 5.70 -22.09
N LYS A 354 2.21 5.26 -23.35
CA LYS A 354 0.99 4.87 -24.08
C LYS A 354 0.79 3.36 -24.20
N LEU A 355 1.84 2.56 -23.97
CA LEU A 355 1.78 1.10 -23.89
C LEU A 355 2.14 0.64 -22.50
N ALA A 356 1.21 -0.05 -21.84
CA ALA A 356 1.37 -0.63 -20.52
C ALA A 356 1.34 -2.16 -20.58
N ILE A 357 2.44 -2.83 -20.20
CA ILE A 357 2.56 -4.29 -20.26
C ILE A 357 2.71 -4.84 -18.85
N HIS A 358 1.71 -5.61 -18.40
CA HIS A 358 1.65 -6.13 -17.03
C HIS A 358 1.92 -7.64 -16.99
N CYS A 359 3.03 -8.01 -16.32
CA CYS A 359 3.50 -9.40 -16.18
C CYS A 359 3.60 -9.81 -14.71
N TYR A 360 2.66 -9.40 -13.87
CA TYR A 360 2.65 -9.75 -12.47
C TYR A 360 1.22 -10.01 -11.99
N ASP A 361 1.00 -11.10 -11.27
CA ASP A 361 -0.29 -11.41 -10.65
C ASP A 361 -0.18 -11.18 -9.15
N ARG A 362 -0.83 -10.12 -8.66
CA ARG A 362 -0.72 -9.72 -7.25
C ARG A 362 -1.75 -10.43 -6.39
N TYR A 363 -1.27 -10.80 -5.22
CA TYR A 363 -2.06 -11.30 -4.11
C TYR A 363 -1.68 -10.55 -2.84
N PRO A 364 -2.57 -10.38 -1.89
CA PRO A 364 -2.21 -9.94 -0.55
C PRO A 364 -1.12 -10.84 0.04
N HIS A 365 -0.27 -10.30 0.89
CA HIS A 365 0.77 -11.12 1.53
C HIS A 365 0.12 -12.22 2.37
N VAL A 366 0.69 -13.43 2.34
CA VAL A 366 0.11 -14.60 3.02
C VAL A 366 -0.12 -14.36 4.51
N SER A 367 0.82 -13.69 5.20
CA SER A 367 0.67 -13.39 6.64
C SER A 367 -0.53 -12.51 6.93
N ILE A 368 -0.80 -11.50 6.06
CA ILE A 368 -1.96 -10.62 6.20
C ILE A 368 -3.25 -11.40 5.95
N SER A 369 -3.31 -12.16 4.85
CA SER A 369 -4.50 -12.93 4.50
C SER A 369 -4.84 -13.99 5.55
N THR A 370 -3.83 -14.71 6.04
CA THR A 370 -4.02 -15.73 7.09
C THR A 370 -4.47 -15.09 8.39
N TYR A 371 -3.80 -14.00 8.81
CA TYR A 371 -4.20 -13.27 10.02
C TYR A 371 -5.66 -12.81 9.95
N LEU A 372 -6.05 -12.09 8.88
CA LEU A 372 -7.42 -11.58 8.73
C LEU A 372 -8.45 -12.72 8.68
N GLN A 373 -8.14 -13.82 7.99
CA GLN A 373 -9.01 -14.99 7.92
C GLN A 373 -9.21 -15.66 9.28
N ASP A 374 -8.15 -15.79 10.09
CA ASP A 374 -8.20 -16.35 11.43
C ASP A 374 -9.13 -15.54 12.35
N TYR A 375 -9.18 -14.23 12.16
CA TYR A 375 -10.07 -13.32 12.88
C TYR A 375 -11.37 -13.00 12.12
N LYS A 376 -11.79 -13.93 11.24
CA LYS A 376 -13.09 -13.95 10.53
C LYS A 376 -13.32 -12.81 9.54
N VAL A 377 -12.26 -12.16 9.07
CA VAL A 377 -12.34 -11.13 8.03
C VAL A 377 -11.62 -11.61 6.78
N LYS A 378 -12.26 -11.49 5.61
CA LYS A 378 -11.70 -11.94 4.34
C LYS A 378 -11.35 -10.75 3.46
N VAL A 379 -10.13 -10.76 2.93
CA VAL A 379 -9.74 -9.88 1.82
C VAL A 379 -10.24 -10.46 0.50
N ASN A 380 -10.83 -9.64 -0.34
CA ASN A 380 -11.16 -10.05 -1.70
C ASN A 380 -9.90 -9.94 -2.57
N GLN A 381 -9.28 -11.11 -2.85
CA GLN A 381 -8.02 -11.17 -3.60
C GLN A 381 -8.13 -10.61 -5.02
N ASP A 382 -9.30 -10.71 -5.64
CA ASP A 382 -9.53 -10.22 -7.01
C ASP A 382 -9.68 -8.70 -7.01
N ARG A 383 -10.45 -8.14 -6.08
CA ARG A 383 -10.56 -6.69 -5.91
C ARG A 383 -9.24 -6.04 -5.52
N PHE A 384 -8.48 -6.67 -4.61
CA PHE A 384 -7.13 -6.23 -4.28
C PHE A 384 -6.23 -6.21 -5.53
N ALA A 385 -6.23 -7.28 -6.32
CA ALA A 385 -5.36 -7.38 -7.49
C ALA A 385 -5.70 -6.34 -8.56
N ILE A 386 -6.97 -6.13 -8.85
CA ILE A 386 -7.40 -5.15 -9.86
C ILE A 386 -7.19 -3.71 -9.37
N ALA A 387 -7.42 -3.42 -8.10
CA ALA A 387 -7.16 -2.09 -7.52
C ALA A 387 -5.67 -1.72 -7.64
N GLU A 388 -4.76 -2.63 -7.27
CA GLU A 388 -3.32 -2.44 -7.41
C GLU A 388 -2.88 -2.25 -8.88
N PHE A 389 -3.47 -3.04 -9.79
CA PHE A 389 -3.21 -2.91 -11.23
C PHE A 389 -3.66 -1.55 -11.77
N LEU A 390 -4.87 -1.12 -11.44
CA LEU A 390 -5.40 0.16 -11.89
C LEU A 390 -4.60 1.33 -11.35
N GLN A 391 -4.17 1.29 -10.09
CA GLN A 391 -3.30 2.33 -9.52
C GLN A 391 -1.98 2.47 -10.31
N TRP A 392 -1.41 1.34 -10.76
CA TRP A 392 -0.24 1.34 -11.64
C TRP A 392 -0.57 1.83 -13.04
N LEU A 393 -1.66 1.37 -13.65
CA LEU A 393 -2.08 1.75 -15.00
C LEU A 393 -2.34 3.26 -15.11
N PHE A 394 -2.99 3.84 -14.12
CA PHE A 394 -3.29 5.28 -14.07
C PHE A 394 -2.07 6.19 -13.80
N ARG A 395 -0.85 5.64 -13.81
CA ARG A 395 0.38 6.44 -13.92
C ARG A 395 0.77 6.71 -15.38
N SER A 396 0.17 6.00 -16.33
CA SER A 396 0.37 6.15 -17.78
C SER A 396 -0.43 7.30 -18.39
N ASN A 397 -0.46 7.37 -19.71
CA ASN A 397 -1.12 8.41 -20.48
C ASN A 397 -2.63 8.51 -20.22
N ILE A 398 -3.29 7.44 -19.76
CA ILE A 398 -4.72 7.44 -19.38
C ILE A 398 -5.05 8.51 -18.32
N ARG A 399 -4.07 8.94 -17.53
CA ARG A 399 -4.23 10.00 -16.51
C ARG A 399 -4.41 11.38 -17.10
N THR A 400 -3.93 11.61 -18.31
CA THR A 400 -4.06 12.92 -18.97
C THR A 400 -5.48 13.11 -19.54
N PRO A 401 -6.00 14.33 -19.61
CA PRO A 401 -7.24 14.59 -20.31
C PRO A 401 -7.13 14.06 -21.76
N ASN A 402 -8.10 13.26 -22.21
CA ASN A 402 -8.13 12.63 -23.54
C ASN A 402 -6.95 11.69 -23.86
N GLY A 403 -6.08 11.41 -22.89
CA GLY A 403 -4.99 10.43 -23.06
C GLY A 403 -5.52 9.01 -23.25
N THR A 404 -4.87 8.27 -24.12
CA THR A 404 -5.21 6.87 -24.41
C THR A 404 -4.09 5.93 -23.97
N VAL A 405 -4.41 4.69 -23.67
CA VAL A 405 -3.42 3.67 -23.33
C VAL A 405 -3.79 2.31 -23.96
N THR A 406 -2.78 1.65 -24.54
CA THR A 406 -2.87 0.26 -24.94
C THR A 406 -2.33 -0.61 -23.81
N VAL A 407 -3.08 -1.66 -23.45
CA VAL A 407 -2.78 -2.53 -22.30
C VAL A 407 -2.59 -3.95 -22.77
N ALA A 408 -1.47 -4.58 -22.37
CA ALA A 408 -1.21 -6.00 -22.57
C ALA A 408 -1.01 -6.67 -21.21
N ILE A 409 -1.72 -7.75 -20.94
CA ILE A 409 -1.68 -8.46 -19.65
C ILE A 409 -1.29 -9.91 -19.88
N ALA A 410 -0.21 -10.34 -19.24
CA ALA A 410 0.34 -11.69 -19.39
C ALA A 410 -0.38 -12.74 -18.53
N SER A 411 -0.97 -12.34 -17.38
CA SER A 411 -1.75 -13.22 -16.50
C SER A 411 -3.18 -13.38 -17.02
N GLU A 412 -3.64 -14.61 -17.17
CA GLU A 412 -5.04 -14.89 -17.56
C GLU A 412 -6.03 -14.34 -16.53
N ARG A 413 -5.75 -14.50 -15.23
CA ARG A 413 -6.58 -13.98 -14.15
C ARG A 413 -6.67 -12.46 -14.22
N MET A 414 -5.53 -11.76 -14.30
CA MET A 414 -5.51 -10.30 -14.37
C MET A 414 -6.17 -9.76 -15.64
N HIS A 415 -6.06 -10.49 -16.78
CA HIS A 415 -6.75 -10.12 -18.01
C HIS A 415 -8.28 -10.20 -17.84
N LYS A 416 -8.78 -11.28 -17.21
CA LYS A 416 -10.21 -11.43 -16.88
C LYS A 416 -10.69 -10.33 -15.94
N LEU A 417 -9.93 -10.04 -14.87
CA LEU A 417 -10.27 -8.98 -13.92
C LEU A 417 -10.34 -7.60 -14.58
N MET A 418 -9.40 -7.31 -15.49
CA MET A 418 -9.44 -6.06 -16.25
C MET A 418 -10.68 -6.00 -17.17
N THR A 419 -11.05 -7.10 -17.81
CA THR A 419 -12.26 -7.18 -18.62
C THR A 419 -13.51 -6.96 -17.77
N SER A 420 -13.64 -7.62 -16.63
CA SER A 420 -14.76 -7.44 -15.70
C SER A 420 -14.86 -6.00 -15.18
N TRP A 421 -13.73 -5.36 -14.89
CA TRP A 421 -13.73 -3.95 -14.51
C TRP A 421 -14.19 -3.04 -15.66
N MET A 422 -13.70 -3.26 -16.86
CA MET A 422 -14.11 -2.49 -18.05
C MET A 422 -15.62 -2.63 -18.35
N ASN A 423 -16.20 -3.79 -18.02
CA ASN A 423 -17.64 -4.05 -18.16
C ASN A 423 -18.48 -3.47 -17.01
N GLY A 424 -17.87 -2.84 -16.00
CA GLY A 424 -18.57 -2.29 -14.83
C GLY A 424 -19.00 -3.32 -13.80
N GLU A 425 -18.51 -4.57 -13.90
CA GLU A 425 -18.82 -5.67 -12.95
C GLU A 425 -18.06 -5.51 -11.62
N ILE A 426 -16.98 -4.74 -11.61
CA ILE A 426 -16.17 -4.45 -10.42
C ILE A 426 -16.23 -2.94 -10.14
N LYS A 427 -16.99 -2.57 -9.14
CA LYS A 427 -17.17 -1.19 -8.66
C LYS A 427 -17.41 -1.19 -7.14
N ASP A 428 -17.24 -0.04 -6.49
CA ASP A 428 -17.69 0.13 -5.11
C ASP A 428 -19.20 0.37 -5.09
N GLU A 429 -19.86 -0.26 -4.13
CA GLU A 429 -21.30 -0.14 -3.88
C GLU A 429 -21.46 0.56 -2.50
N PHE A 430 -21.48 1.89 -2.50
CA PHE A 430 -21.77 2.71 -1.32
C PHE A 430 -23.19 3.25 -1.40
#